data_ffa91e52c245172dc99ff5b85dfe79fc
#
_entry.id   ffa91e52c245172dc99ff5b85dfe79fc
#
_cell.length_a   1.000
_cell.length_b   1.000
_cell.length_c   1.000
_cell.angle_alpha   90.00
_cell.angle_beta   90.00
_cell.angle_gamma   90.00
#
_symmetry.space_group_name_H-M   'P 1'
#
loop_
_entity.id
_entity.type
_entity.pdbx_description
1 polymer ?
#
loop_
_entity_poly.entity_id
_entity_poly.type
_entity_poly.pdbx_seq_one_letter_code
_entity_poly.pdbx_strand_id
1 'polypeptide(L)'
;MKILLRVTFPHKPFNAAVKEGKAGAKLNRILEAIKPESVYFTDHNGRRSAELVVEMSDASKIPSLAEPWFLEFEADVEVRVAMTPDDLKRGGLDELGKKWA
;
A
#
# COMPACT_ATOMS: atom_id res chain seq x y z
N MET A 1 -11.49 -2.23 7.45
CA MET A 1 -11.09 -0.88 7.01
C MET A 1 -10.19 -1.01 5.80
N LYS A 2 -10.54 -0.33 4.72
CA LYS A 2 -9.75 -0.36 3.49
C LYS A 2 -8.51 0.51 3.62
N ILE A 3 -7.37 -0.03 3.22
CA ILE A 3 -6.11 0.68 3.19
C ILE A 3 -5.57 0.67 1.77
N LEU A 4 -5.15 1.84 1.30
CA LEU A 4 -4.42 1.97 0.04
C LEU A 4 -2.93 2.10 0.39
N LEU A 5 -2.13 1.15 -0.06
CA LEU A 5 -0.69 1.21 0.10
C LEU A 5 -0.07 1.66 -1.22
N ARG A 6 0.84 2.61 -1.15
CA ARG A 6 1.76 2.90 -2.26
C ARG A 6 3.15 2.58 -1.79
N VAL A 7 3.79 1.66 -2.48
CA VAL A 7 5.17 1.26 -2.22
C VAL A 7 6.03 1.81 -3.35
N THR A 8 7.02 2.62 -3.03
CA THR A 8 7.97 3.15 -4.02
C THR A 8 9.33 2.55 -3.75
N PHE A 9 9.88 1.90 -4.76
CA PHE A 9 11.14 1.17 -4.64
C PHE A 9 12.32 2.03 -5.07
N PRO A 10 13.35 2.19 -4.24
CA PRO A 10 14.58 2.83 -4.68
C PRO A 10 15.29 1.94 -5.70
N HIS A 11 16.02 2.57 -6.62
CA HIS A 11 16.61 1.83 -7.74
C HIS A 11 17.60 0.78 -7.30
N LYS A 12 18.56 1.12 -6.42
CA LYS A 12 19.69 0.24 -6.11
C LYS A 12 19.28 -1.10 -5.51
N PRO A 13 18.50 -1.17 -4.42
CA PRO A 13 18.14 -2.46 -3.85
C PRO A 13 17.32 -3.32 -4.79
N PHE A 14 16.39 -2.71 -5.53
CA PHE A 14 15.58 -3.45 -6.47
C PHE A 14 16.42 -3.94 -7.66
N ASN A 15 17.28 -3.10 -8.19
CA ASN A 15 18.20 -3.50 -9.26
C ASN A 15 19.08 -4.67 -8.83
N ALA A 16 19.61 -4.64 -7.60
CA ALA A 16 20.40 -5.75 -7.08
C ALA A 16 19.59 -7.05 -7.04
N ALA A 17 18.34 -6.98 -6.56
CA ALA A 17 17.47 -8.15 -6.52
C ALA A 17 17.17 -8.69 -7.94
N VAL A 18 16.95 -7.79 -8.91
CA VAL A 18 16.74 -8.20 -10.32
C VAL A 18 17.98 -8.90 -10.88
N LYS A 19 19.16 -8.32 -10.68
CA LYS A 19 20.42 -8.89 -11.18
C LYS A 19 20.72 -10.24 -10.55
N GLU A 20 20.34 -10.45 -9.31
CA GLU A 20 20.50 -11.71 -8.60
C GLU A 20 19.41 -12.74 -8.95
N GLY A 21 18.39 -12.33 -9.71
CA GLY A 21 17.24 -13.20 -10.03
C GLY A 21 16.31 -13.46 -8.85
N LYS A 22 16.29 -12.58 -7.86
CA LYS A 22 15.54 -12.76 -6.61
C LYS A 22 14.34 -11.82 -6.43
N ALA A 23 14.16 -10.84 -7.32
CA ALA A 23 13.11 -9.84 -7.16
C ALA A 23 11.72 -10.47 -7.11
N GLY A 24 11.41 -11.38 -8.03
CA GLY A 24 10.11 -12.06 -8.07
C GLY A 24 9.82 -12.86 -6.82
N ALA A 25 10.78 -13.61 -6.32
CA ALA A 25 10.60 -14.41 -5.10
C ALA A 25 10.37 -13.53 -3.87
N LYS A 26 11.10 -12.41 -3.76
CA LYS A 26 10.90 -11.45 -2.65
C LYS A 26 9.51 -10.82 -2.70
N LEU A 27 9.07 -10.39 -3.88
CA LEU A 27 7.74 -9.81 -4.06
C LEU A 27 6.66 -10.84 -3.73
N ASN A 28 6.77 -12.05 -4.23
CA ASN A 28 5.78 -13.11 -3.97
C ASN A 28 5.67 -13.43 -2.49
N ARG A 29 6.80 -13.49 -1.78
CA ARG A 29 6.82 -13.75 -0.34
C ARG A 29 6.03 -12.69 0.43
N ILE A 30 6.20 -11.42 0.06
CA ILE A 30 5.48 -10.32 0.70
C ILE A 30 3.99 -10.41 0.37
N LEU A 31 3.64 -10.62 -0.90
CA LEU A 31 2.24 -10.69 -1.32
C LEU A 31 1.50 -11.86 -0.69
N GLU A 32 2.16 -13.00 -0.52
CA GLU A 32 1.57 -14.16 0.18
C GLU A 32 1.30 -13.85 1.66
N ALA A 33 2.16 -13.07 2.30
CA ALA A 33 2.00 -12.69 3.70
C ALA A 33 0.91 -11.65 3.90
N ILE A 34 0.84 -10.64 3.02
CA ILE A 34 -0.10 -9.52 3.13
C ILE A 34 -1.49 -9.88 2.59
N LYS A 35 -1.55 -10.68 1.54
CA LYS A 35 -2.80 -11.10 0.87
C LYS A 35 -3.67 -9.91 0.47
N PRO A 36 -3.19 -9.04 -0.40
CA PRO A 36 -3.97 -7.87 -0.81
C PRO A 36 -5.21 -8.28 -1.62
N GLU A 37 -6.24 -7.45 -1.56
CA GLU A 37 -7.43 -7.62 -2.42
C GLU A 37 -7.08 -7.38 -3.88
N SER A 38 -6.18 -6.42 -4.13
CA SER A 38 -5.65 -6.15 -5.46
C SER A 38 -4.25 -5.58 -5.35
N VAL A 39 -3.45 -5.81 -6.38
CA VAL A 39 -2.11 -5.26 -6.50
C VAL A 39 -1.82 -4.94 -7.96
N TYR A 40 -1.24 -3.77 -8.21
CA TYR A 40 -0.78 -3.35 -9.52
C TYR A 40 0.62 -2.79 -9.40
N PHE A 41 1.49 -3.16 -10.33
CA PHE A 41 2.82 -2.59 -10.43
C PHE A 41 2.82 -1.49 -11.49
N THR A 42 3.39 -0.36 -11.16
CA THR A 42 3.41 0.82 -12.02
C THR A 42 4.64 1.67 -11.70
N ASP A 43 4.63 2.94 -12.03
CA ASP A 43 5.66 3.87 -11.62
C ASP A 43 5.11 4.92 -10.67
N HIS A 44 6.00 5.52 -9.90
CA HIS A 44 5.74 6.73 -9.13
C HIS A 44 6.97 7.62 -9.26
N ASN A 45 6.79 8.75 -9.93
CA ASN A 45 7.90 9.70 -10.21
C ASN A 45 9.10 9.01 -10.89
N GLY A 46 8.83 8.11 -11.83
CA GLY A 46 9.85 7.40 -12.59
C GLY A 46 10.52 6.24 -11.87
N ARG A 47 10.07 5.91 -10.65
CA ARG A 47 10.57 4.75 -9.89
C ARG A 47 9.54 3.62 -9.94
N ARG A 48 10.04 2.39 -9.83
CA ARG A 48 9.14 1.23 -9.71
C ARG A 48 8.24 1.43 -8.49
N SER A 49 6.97 1.09 -8.64
CA SER A 49 5.97 1.29 -7.59
C SER A 49 4.96 0.15 -7.59
N ALA A 50 4.33 -0.08 -6.46
CA ALA A 50 3.20 -0.97 -6.32
C ALA A 50 2.05 -0.22 -5.66
N GLU A 51 0.85 -0.41 -6.18
CA GLU A 51 -0.39 0.09 -5.60
C GLU A 51 -1.19 -1.10 -5.12
N LEU A 52 -1.49 -1.14 -3.82
CA LEU A 52 -2.20 -2.27 -3.21
C LEU A 52 -3.44 -1.79 -2.46
N VAL A 53 -4.46 -2.62 -2.50
CA VAL A 53 -5.63 -2.46 -1.63
C VAL A 53 -5.62 -3.61 -0.64
N VAL A 54 -5.61 -3.29 0.65
CA VAL A 54 -5.59 -4.29 1.71
C VAL A 54 -6.69 -4.01 2.73
N GLU A 55 -7.12 -5.05 3.41
CA GLU A 55 -8.04 -4.93 4.55
C GLU A 55 -7.22 -4.91 5.83
N MET A 56 -7.57 -4.02 6.76
CA MET A 56 -6.88 -3.90 8.04
C MET A 56 -7.90 -3.84 9.16
N SER A 57 -7.73 -4.68 10.17
CA SER A 57 -8.66 -4.74 11.32
C SER A 57 -8.46 -3.59 12.30
N ASP A 58 -7.21 -3.21 12.55
CA ASP A 58 -6.85 -2.11 13.44
C ASP A 58 -5.44 -1.59 13.13
N ALA A 59 -5.09 -0.45 13.72
CA ALA A 59 -3.82 0.23 13.43
C ALA A 59 -2.59 -0.58 13.83
N SER A 60 -2.70 -1.53 14.75
CA SER A 60 -1.57 -2.37 15.16
C SER A 60 -1.07 -3.27 14.04
N LYS A 61 -1.84 -3.42 12.96
CA LYS A 61 -1.47 -4.22 11.79
C LYS A 61 -0.59 -3.46 10.79
N ILE A 62 -0.41 -2.15 10.97
CA ILE A 62 0.42 -1.35 10.06
C ILE A 62 1.82 -1.92 9.89
N PRO A 63 2.55 -2.30 10.95
CA PRO A 63 3.89 -2.87 10.76
C PRO A 63 3.90 -4.12 9.89
N SER A 64 2.94 -5.01 10.04
CA SER A 64 2.89 -6.23 9.21
C SER A 64 2.66 -5.92 7.73
N LEU A 65 2.03 -4.79 7.42
CA LEU A 65 1.79 -4.36 6.04
C LEU A 65 2.98 -3.59 5.45
N ALA A 66 3.70 -2.83 6.26
CA ALA A 66 4.74 -1.92 5.79
C ALA A 66 6.17 -2.47 5.92
N GLU A 67 6.49 -3.11 7.04
CA GLU A 67 7.87 -3.55 7.31
C GLU A 67 8.47 -4.50 6.26
N PRO A 68 7.71 -5.45 5.69
CA PRO A 68 8.31 -6.29 4.65
C PRO A 68 8.91 -5.52 3.49
N TRP A 69 8.28 -4.41 3.10
CA TRP A 69 8.78 -3.55 2.03
C TRP A 69 10.01 -2.77 2.43
N PHE A 70 10.02 -2.26 3.67
CA PHE A 70 11.19 -1.56 4.22
C PHE A 70 12.39 -2.48 4.27
N LEU A 71 12.21 -3.66 4.84
CA LEU A 71 13.32 -4.58 5.10
C LEU A 71 13.85 -5.26 3.84
N GLU A 72 12.96 -5.66 2.94
CA GLU A 72 13.38 -6.37 1.72
C GLU A 72 13.92 -5.43 0.63
N PHE A 73 13.37 -4.22 0.52
CA PHE A 73 13.67 -3.34 -0.61
C PHE A 73 14.10 -1.93 -0.21
N GLU A 74 14.14 -1.62 1.07
CA GLU A 74 14.37 -0.24 1.54
C GLU A 74 13.40 0.75 0.90
N ALA A 75 12.16 0.30 0.69
CA ALA A 75 11.14 1.05 0.00
C ALA A 75 10.50 2.12 0.89
N ASP A 76 9.90 3.12 0.25
CA ASP A 76 9.00 4.05 0.91
C ASP A 76 7.58 3.47 0.85
N VAL A 77 6.84 3.56 1.94
CA VAL A 77 5.48 3.05 2.01
C VAL A 77 4.55 4.14 2.51
N GLU A 78 3.55 4.47 1.70
CA GLU A 78 2.47 5.38 2.09
C GLU A 78 1.27 4.53 2.48
N VAL A 79 0.75 4.75 3.69
CA VAL A 79 -0.39 4.03 4.24
C VAL A 79 -1.55 5.02 4.33
N ARG A 80 -2.57 4.83 3.50
CA ARG A 80 -3.70 5.74 3.42
C ARG A 80 -4.99 4.99 3.74
N VAL A 81 -5.77 5.51 4.68
CA VAL A 81 -7.10 4.98 4.96
C VAL A 81 -8.04 5.43 3.85
N ALA A 82 -8.78 4.49 3.28
CA ALA A 82 -9.71 4.78 2.20
C ALA A 82 -11.15 4.57 2.65
N MET A 83 -12.04 5.35 2.08
CA MET A 83 -13.47 5.22 2.28
C MET A 83 -14.08 4.53 1.06
N THR A 84 -14.98 3.58 1.29
CA THR A 84 -15.88 3.11 0.25
C THR A 84 -16.94 4.18 -0.02
N PRO A 85 -17.68 4.11 -1.15
CA PRO A 85 -18.82 4.99 -1.35
C PRO A 85 -19.82 4.96 -0.20
N ASP A 86 -20.05 3.79 0.40
CA ASP A 86 -20.94 3.66 1.56
C ASP A 86 -20.38 4.36 2.80
N ASP A 87 -19.07 4.27 3.04
CA ASP A 87 -18.43 4.99 4.14
C ASP A 87 -18.62 6.49 3.98
N LEU A 88 -18.39 7.02 2.79
CA LEU A 88 -18.55 8.43 2.50
C LEU A 88 -20.00 8.87 2.73
N LYS A 89 -20.94 8.05 2.30
CA LYS A 89 -22.36 8.31 2.47
C LYS A 89 -22.75 8.39 3.97
N ARG A 90 -22.23 7.43 4.76
CA ARG A 90 -22.46 7.42 6.21
C ARG A 90 -21.77 8.58 6.93
N GLY A 91 -20.81 9.24 6.30
CA GLY A 91 -20.09 10.37 6.88
C GLY A 91 -20.93 11.63 7.08
N GLY A 92 -22.12 11.70 6.47
CA GLY A 92 -23.07 12.78 6.75
C GLY A 92 -22.71 14.12 6.13
N LEU A 93 -22.23 14.13 4.88
CA LEU A 93 -21.83 15.36 4.20
C LEU A 93 -22.92 16.42 4.14
N ASP A 94 -24.18 16.01 3.94
CA ASP A 94 -25.29 16.96 3.84
C ASP A 94 -25.49 17.74 5.15
N GLU A 95 -25.44 17.04 6.27
CA GLU A 95 -25.56 17.68 7.59
C GLU A 95 -24.33 18.55 7.89
N LEU A 96 -23.15 18.11 7.48
CA LEU A 96 -21.93 18.91 7.64
C LEU A 96 -21.99 20.17 6.78
N GLY A 97 -22.51 20.06 5.56
CA GLY A 97 -22.71 21.20 4.68
C GLY A 97 -23.61 22.26 5.29
N LYS A 98 -24.70 21.85 5.95
CA LYS A 98 -25.59 22.76 6.67
C LYS A 98 -24.91 23.43 7.84
N LYS A 99 -24.15 22.68 8.62
CA LYS A 99 -23.42 23.17 9.79
C LYS A 99 -22.38 24.23 9.44
N TRP A 100 -21.69 24.03 8.34
CA TRP A 100 -20.55 24.85 7.91
C TRP A 100 -20.90 25.83 6.78
N ALA A 101 -22.16 26.00 6.48
CA ALA A 101 -22.59 26.95 5.44
C ALA A 101 -22.36 28.40 5.83
#